data_a227656214d0e766982841ea7ec6b834
#
_entry.id   a227656214d0e766982841ea7ec6b834
#
_cell.length_a   1.000
_cell.length_b   1.000
_cell.length_c   1.000
_cell.angle_alpha   90.00
_cell.angle_beta   90.00
_cell.angle_gamma   90.00
#
_symmetry.space_group_name_H-M   'P 1'
#
loop_
_entity.id
_entity.type
_entity.pdbx_description
1 polymer ?
#
loop_
_entity_poly.entity_id
_entity_poly.type
_entity_poly.pdbx_seq_one_letter_code
_entity_poly.pdbx_strand_id
1 'polypeptide(L)'
;VPIDGSEESRTAVEYAIAVADKYGASVHALYVLGEPTVRALDDGAVAEADVANDTAAVSDAVTDLAVEAGVELTTSIAAGFSTAVKTLHPGGVVLDTAEAIDADFIVVPREPAADAQSDVLETAAEYVLLYASQPVLSV
;
A
#
# COMPACT_ATOMS: atom_id res chain seq x y z
N VAL A 1 -5.09 -1.35 -3.02
CA VAL A 1 -4.09 -2.26 -2.45
C VAL A 1 -3.00 -1.45 -1.79
N PRO A 2 -2.78 -1.54 -0.48
CA PRO A 2 -1.59 -0.98 0.15
C PRO A 2 -0.35 -1.83 -0.17
N ILE A 3 0.76 -1.18 -0.45
CA ILE A 3 2.04 -1.82 -0.77
C ILE A 3 3.18 -1.18 0.02
N ASP A 4 4.25 -1.94 0.25
CA ASP A 4 5.48 -1.49 0.92
C ASP A 4 6.76 -2.01 0.25
N GLY A 5 6.62 -2.70 -0.88
CA GLY A 5 7.73 -3.34 -1.60
C GLY A 5 8.03 -4.76 -1.15
N SER A 6 7.30 -5.31 -0.17
CA SER A 6 7.44 -6.71 0.25
C SER A 6 6.85 -7.69 -0.79
N GLU A 7 7.25 -8.97 -0.69
CA GLU A 7 6.68 -10.04 -1.52
C GLU A 7 5.19 -10.25 -1.21
N GLU A 8 4.78 -10.08 0.04
CA GLU A 8 3.39 -10.17 0.48
C GLU A 8 2.53 -9.09 -0.17
N SER A 9 3.03 -7.85 -0.23
CA SER A 9 2.35 -6.77 -0.91
C SER A 9 2.28 -6.99 -2.42
N ARG A 10 3.33 -7.57 -3.02
CA ARG A 10 3.32 -7.97 -4.43
C ARG A 10 2.24 -9.03 -4.70
N THR A 11 2.15 -10.04 -3.85
CA THR A 11 1.11 -11.08 -3.93
C THR A 11 -0.29 -10.46 -3.85
N ALA A 12 -0.50 -9.50 -2.95
CA ALA A 12 -1.76 -8.78 -2.84
C ALA A 12 -2.10 -8.02 -4.14
N VAL A 13 -1.11 -7.39 -4.78
CA VAL A 13 -1.30 -6.74 -6.09
C VAL A 13 -1.70 -7.75 -7.17
N GLU A 14 -1.06 -8.92 -7.21
CA GLU A 14 -1.40 -9.98 -8.17
C GLU A 14 -2.86 -10.44 -8.02
N TYR A 15 -3.34 -10.61 -6.79
CA TYR A 15 -4.75 -10.91 -6.52
C TYR A 15 -5.69 -9.75 -6.93
N ALA A 16 -5.31 -8.52 -6.62
CA ALA A 16 -6.09 -7.35 -7.01
C ALA A 16 -6.21 -7.23 -8.53
N ILE A 17 -5.13 -7.47 -9.26
CA ILE A 17 -5.11 -7.49 -10.72
C ILE A 17 -6.05 -8.60 -11.27
N ALA A 18 -5.99 -9.80 -10.69
CA ALA A 18 -6.87 -10.91 -11.09
C ALA A 18 -8.36 -10.57 -10.88
N VAL A 19 -8.70 -9.96 -9.76
CA VAL A 19 -10.06 -9.50 -9.47
C VAL A 19 -10.47 -8.40 -10.45
N ALA A 20 -9.61 -7.41 -10.69
CA ALA A 20 -9.88 -6.31 -11.61
C ALA A 20 -10.06 -6.79 -13.05
N ASP A 21 -9.24 -7.73 -13.50
CA ASP A 21 -9.37 -8.35 -14.83
C ASP A 21 -10.72 -9.07 -14.99
N LYS A 22 -11.12 -9.81 -13.95
CA LYS A 22 -12.40 -10.54 -13.97
C LYS A 22 -13.62 -9.61 -14.06
N TYR A 23 -13.59 -8.47 -13.39
CA TYR A 23 -14.75 -7.58 -13.26
C TYR A 23 -14.66 -6.31 -14.10
N GLY A 24 -13.65 -6.17 -14.93
CA GLY A 24 -13.45 -4.95 -15.72
C GLY A 24 -13.16 -3.71 -14.87
N ALA A 25 -12.48 -3.90 -13.74
CA ALA A 25 -12.11 -2.83 -12.81
C ALA A 25 -10.68 -2.35 -13.04
N SER A 26 -10.30 -1.28 -12.35
CA SER A 26 -8.94 -0.77 -12.25
C SER A 26 -8.37 -1.01 -10.87
N VAL A 27 -7.04 -0.97 -10.75
CA VAL A 27 -6.33 -1.12 -9.46
C VAL A 27 -5.67 0.20 -9.09
N HIS A 28 -5.74 0.57 -7.82
CA HIS A 28 -4.94 1.64 -7.24
C HIS A 28 -4.02 1.05 -6.19
N ALA A 29 -2.70 1.18 -6.39
CA ALA A 29 -1.69 0.74 -5.44
C ALA A 29 -1.21 1.94 -4.61
N LEU A 30 -1.40 1.88 -3.30
CA LEU A 30 -0.96 2.89 -2.34
C LEU A 30 0.32 2.43 -1.67
N TYR A 31 1.44 3.09 -1.96
CA TYR A 31 2.67 2.86 -1.21
C TYR A 31 2.60 3.54 0.16
N VAL A 32 2.71 2.74 1.22
CA VAL A 32 2.63 3.23 2.60
C VAL A 32 4.03 3.25 3.20
N LEU A 33 4.52 4.46 3.52
CA LEU A 33 5.81 4.62 4.21
C LEU A 33 5.68 4.24 5.67
N GLY A 34 6.51 3.29 6.11
CA GLY A 34 6.55 2.85 7.50
C GLY A 34 7.28 3.81 8.43
N GLU A 35 7.17 3.58 9.73
CA GLU A 35 7.79 4.39 10.77
C GLU A 35 9.31 4.56 10.60
N PRO A 36 10.11 3.50 10.33
CA PRO A 36 11.54 3.66 10.17
C PRO A 36 11.93 4.62 9.05
N THR A 37 11.24 4.57 7.92
CA THR A 37 11.49 5.44 6.77
C THR A 37 11.13 6.88 7.07
N VAL A 38 9.96 7.11 7.68
CA VAL A 38 9.52 8.47 8.05
C VAL A 38 10.47 9.09 9.07
N ARG A 39 10.91 8.35 10.08
CA ARG A 39 11.89 8.82 11.05
C ARG A 39 13.22 9.13 10.42
N ALA A 40 13.70 8.29 9.51
CA ALA A 40 14.96 8.51 8.80
C ALA A 40 14.90 9.76 7.91
N LEU A 41 13.78 10.05 7.28
CA LEU A 41 13.54 11.28 6.54
C LEU A 41 13.55 12.52 7.45
N ASP A 42 12.83 12.46 8.57
CA ASP A 42 12.75 13.56 9.54
C ASP A 42 14.10 13.87 10.17
N ASP A 43 14.90 12.84 10.46
CA ASP A 43 16.24 12.96 11.05
C ASP A 43 17.33 13.35 10.02
N GLY A 44 16.99 13.37 8.73
CA GLY A 44 17.94 13.62 7.66
C GLY A 44 18.93 12.49 7.40
N ALA A 45 18.68 11.29 7.97
CA ALA A 45 19.53 10.10 7.77
C ALA A 45 19.41 9.53 6.37
N VAL A 46 18.28 9.77 5.69
CA VAL A 46 17.99 9.33 4.32
C VAL A 46 17.49 10.54 3.53
N ALA A 47 17.95 10.68 2.28
CA ALA A 47 17.49 11.74 1.39
C ALA A 47 16.10 11.41 0.82
N GLU A 48 15.25 12.43 0.67
CA GLU A 48 13.95 12.28 0.01
C GLU A 48 14.06 11.68 -1.40
N ALA A 49 15.11 12.05 -2.15
CA ALA A 49 15.36 11.53 -3.48
C ALA A 49 15.59 10.00 -3.49
N ASP A 50 16.28 9.48 -2.48
CA ASP A 50 16.55 8.03 -2.38
C ASP A 50 15.26 7.26 -2.08
N VAL A 51 14.44 7.77 -1.16
CA VAL A 51 13.11 7.19 -0.87
C VAL A 51 12.21 7.27 -2.10
N ALA A 52 12.20 8.39 -2.81
CA ALA A 52 11.43 8.55 -4.05
C ALA A 52 11.86 7.55 -5.12
N ASN A 53 13.16 7.29 -5.27
CA ASN A 53 13.69 6.31 -6.22
C ASN A 53 13.28 4.87 -5.83
N ASP A 54 13.38 4.52 -4.56
CA ASP A 54 12.99 3.19 -4.08
C ASP A 54 11.49 2.94 -4.25
N THR A 55 10.66 3.91 -3.91
CA THR A 55 9.21 3.80 -4.08
C THR A 55 8.81 3.78 -5.56
N ALA A 56 9.50 4.53 -6.42
CA ALA A 56 9.28 4.50 -7.86
C ALA A 56 9.60 3.13 -8.46
N ALA A 57 10.69 2.48 -8.02
CA ALA A 57 11.04 1.13 -8.47
C ALA A 57 9.94 0.10 -8.14
N VAL A 58 9.38 0.18 -6.94
CA VAL A 58 8.25 -0.70 -6.54
C VAL A 58 7.00 -0.38 -7.36
N SER A 59 6.69 0.90 -7.54
CA SER A 59 5.54 1.34 -8.34
C SER A 59 5.64 0.88 -9.80
N ASP A 60 6.84 0.98 -10.38
CA ASP A 60 7.10 0.50 -11.74
C ASP A 60 6.93 -1.02 -11.85
N ALA A 61 7.39 -1.78 -10.86
CA ALA A 61 7.26 -3.24 -10.85
C ALA A 61 5.79 -3.67 -10.79
N VAL A 62 4.96 -3.05 -9.97
CA VAL A 62 3.52 -3.38 -9.91
C VAL A 62 2.76 -2.89 -11.14
N THR A 63 3.19 -1.78 -11.72
CA THR A 63 2.63 -1.29 -13.00
C THR A 63 2.89 -2.28 -14.13
N ASP A 64 4.09 -2.84 -14.21
CA ASP A 64 4.43 -3.86 -15.20
C ASP A 64 3.55 -5.11 -15.09
N LEU A 65 3.25 -5.56 -13.86
CA LEU A 65 2.30 -6.66 -13.63
C LEU A 65 0.90 -6.35 -14.19
N ALA A 66 0.42 -5.14 -13.98
CA ALA A 66 -0.87 -4.71 -14.48
C ALA A 66 -0.90 -4.61 -16.02
N VAL A 67 0.16 -4.09 -16.63
CA VAL A 67 0.31 -3.99 -18.08
C VAL A 67 0.25 -5.37 -18.73
N GLU A 68 0.96 -6.36 -18.19
CA GLU A 68 0.92 -7.74 -18.67
C GLU A 68 -0.49 -8.34 -18.65
N ALA A 69 -1.28 -7.99 -17.62
CA ALA A 69 -2.66 -8.46 -17.47
C ALA A 69 -3.69 -7.62 -18.25
N GLY A 70 -3.29 -6.49 -18.84
CA GLY A 70 -4.20 -5.56 -19.49
C GLY A 70 -5.13 -4.81 -18.53
N VAL A 71 -4.73 -4.64 -17.25
CA VAL A 71 -5.46 -3.94 -16.21
C VAL A 71 -4.88 -2.55 -16.01
N GLU A 72 -5.74 -1.53 -15.93
CA GLU A 72 -5.32 -0.18 -15.60
C GLU A 72 -4.90 -0.12 -14.12
N LEU A 73 -3.71 0.43 -13.85
CA LEU A 73 -3.19 0.60 -12.51
C LEU A 73 -2.65 2.01 -12.32
N THR A 74 -3.05 2.64 -11.22
CA THR A 74 -2.52 3.92 -10.74
C THR A 74 -1.81 3.73 -9.41
N THR A 75 -0.90 4.64 -9.07
CA THR A 75 -0.13 4.58 -7.83
C THR A 75 -0.16 5.90 -7.09
N SER A 76 -0.06 5.85 -5.77
CA SER A 76 0.19 7.00 -4.91
C SER A 76 1.06 6.60 -3.72
N ILE A 77 1.58 7.58 -3.00
CA ILE A 77 2.46 7.40 -1.84
C ILE A 77 1.85 8.17 -0.67
N ALA A 78 1.83 7.55 0.50
CA ALA A 78 1.44 8.21 1.73
C ALA A 78 2.28 7.72 2.91
N ALA A 79 2.49 8.59 3.89
CA ALA A 79 3.10 8.20 5.15
C ALA A 79 2.06 7.51 6.05
N GLY A 80 2.38 6.32 6.54
CA GLY A 80 1.56 5.60 7.53
C GLY A 80 1.88 5.97 8.97
N PHE A 81 2.87 6.83 9.17
CA PHE A 81 3.36 7.29 10.47
C PHE A 81 3.72 8.78 10.40
N SER A 82 3.59 9.49 11.52
CA SER A 82 4.04 10.88 11.63
C SER A 82 4.67 11.12 13.00
N THR A 83 5.81 11.83 13.04
CA THR A 83 6.42 12.30 14.27
C THR A 83 5.68 13.50 14.88
N ALA A 84 4.93 14.23 14.05
CA ALA A 84 4.18 15.43 14.46
C ALA A 84 2.72 15.14 14.82
N VAL A 85 2.09 14.13 14.19
CA VAL A 85 0.67 13.77 14.38
C VAL A 85 0.59 12.36 14.96
N LYS A 86 0.37 12.25 16.27
CA LYS A 86 0.33 10.97 17.00
C LYS A 86 -0.88 10.10 16.63
N THR A 87 -1.90 10.66 16.01
CA THR A 87 -3.13 9.96 15.64
C THR A 87 -3.09 9.39 14.22
N LEU A 88 -2.02 9.64 13.46
CA LEU A 88 -1.88 9.06 12.14
C LEU A 88 -1.68 7.54 12.24
N HIS A 89 -2.56 6.80 11.59
CA HIS A 89 -2.56 5.34 11.58
C HIS A 89 -2.47 4.82 10.14
N PRO A 90 -1.61 3.85 9.84
CA PRO A 90 -1.45 3.36 8.47
C PRO A 90 -2.75 2.80 7.87
N GLY A 91 -3.57 2.13 8.67
CA GLY A 91 -4.89 1.67 8.23
C GLY A 91 -5.86 2.82 7.94
N GLY A 92 -5.80 3.88 8.73
CA GLY A 92 -6.58 5.09 8.47
C GLY A 92 -6.21 5.74 7.15
N VAL A 93 -4.92 5.79 6.82
CA VAL A 93 -4.43 6.32 5.54
C VAL A 93 -4.94 5.48 4.36
N VAL A 94 -4.97 4.15 4.50
CA VAL A 94 -5.55 3.26 3.49
C VAL A 94 -7.03 3.53 3.28
N LEU A 95 -7.81 3.65 4.37
CA LEU A 95 -9.25 3.92 4.30
C LEU A 95 -9.56 5.30 3.74
N ASP A 96 -8.81 6.33 4.14
CA ASP A 96 -8.96 7.68 3.61
C ASP A 96 -8.68 7.72 2.10
N THR A 97 -7.66 7.00 1.65
CA THR A 97 -7.34 6.87 0.22
C THR A 97 -8.46 6.12 -0.52
N ALA A 98 -8.93 5.01 0.02
CA ALA A 98 -10.01 4.24 -0.57
C ALA A 98 -11.29 5.07 -0.72
N GLU A 99 -11.61 5.89 0.27
CA GLU A 99 -12.75 6.80 0.22
C GLU A 99 -12.54 7.91 -0.83
N ALA A 100 -11.35 8.50 -0.86
CA ALA A 100 -11.04 9.59 -1.81
C ALA A 100 -11.12 9.16 -3.28
N ILE A 101 -10.82 7.90 -3.59
CA ILE A 101 -10.89 7.35 -4.97
C ILE A 101 -12.19 6.59 -5.24
N ASP A 102 -13.15 6.57 -4.32
CA ASP A 102 -14.38 5.75 -4.42
C ASP A 102 -14.09 4.26 -4.68
N ALA A 103 -13.16 3.68 -3.96
CA ALA A 103 -12.83 2.28 -4.12
C ALA A 103 -14.01 1.38 -3.74
N ASP A 104 -14.30 0.40 -4.60
CA ASP A 104 -15.38 -0.58 -4.39
C ASP A 104 -14.91 -1.79 -3.58
N PHE A 105 -13.60 -2.00 -3.52
CA PHE A 105 -13.01 -3.21 -2.97
C PHE A 105 -11.58 -2.92 -2.49
N ILE A 106 -11.18 -3.52 -1.37
CA ILE A 106 -9.83 -3.37 -0.84
C ILE A 106 -9.17 -4.74 -0.76
N VAL A 107 -7.92 -4.84 -1.22
CA VAL A 107 -7.09 -6.04 -1.07
C VAL A 107 -5.92 -5.70 -0.16
N VAL A 108 -5.74 -6.49 0.91
CA VAL A 108 -4.66 -6.29 1.88
C VAL A 108 -3.83 -7.56 2.05
N PRO A 109 -2.50 -7.46 2.22
CA PRO A 109 -1.69 -8.61 2.58
C PRO A 109 -2.01 -9.05 4.02
N ARG A 110 -2.01 -10.38 4.25
CA ARG A 110 -2.40 -10.98 5.53
C ARG A 110 -1.23 -11.22 6.46
N GLU A 111 -0.14 -11.71 5.91
CA GLU A 111 1.01 -12.13 6.70
C GLU A 111 2.15 -11.13 6.59
N PRO A 112 2.75 -10.76 7.73
CA PRO A 112 3.92 -9.90 7.71
C PRO A 112 5.12 -10.68 7.18
N ALA A 113 5.96 -10.01 6.39
CA ALA A 113 7.30 -10.50 6.15
C ALA A 113 8.08 -10.54 7.47
N ALA A 114 9.06 -11.42 7.57
CA ALA A 114 9.86 -11.61 8.78
C ALA A 114 10.81 -10.43 9.13
N ASP A 115 10.69 -9.30 8.44
CA ASP A 115 11.52 -8.12 8.68
C ASP A 115 10.71 -6.88 9.10
N ALA A 116 11.39 -5.94 9.77
CA ALA A 116 10.78 -4.79 10.45
C ALA A 116 10.10 -3.76 9.52
N GLN A 117 10.18 -3.91 8.21
CA GLN A 117 9.54 -2.99 7.25
C GLN A 117 8.09 -3.38 6.95
N SER A 118 7.72 -4.61 7.25
CA SER A 118 6.38 -5.13 6.99
C SER A 118 5.34 -4.83 8.06
N ASP A 119 5.75 -4.35 9.23
CA ASP A 119 4.86 -4.04 10.34
C ASP A 119 3.80 -2.99 9.96
N VAL A 120 4.10 -2.11 9.02
CA VAL A 120 3.17 -1.07 8.57
C VAL A 120 1.95 -1.68 7.88
N LEU A 121 2.13 -2.70 7.04
CA LEU A 121 1.01 -3.34 6.34
C LEU A 121 0.23 -4.30 7.22
N GLU A 122 0.87 -4.99 8.16
CA GLU A 122 0.18 -5.79 9.17
C GLU A 122 -0.77 -4.91 10.00
N THR A 123 -0.25 -3.82 10.54
CA THR A 123 -1.03 -2.85 11.30
C THR A 123 -2.15 -2.23 10.46
N ALA A 124 -1.87 -1.91 9.19
CA ALA A 124 -2.88 -1.41 8.27
C ALA A 124 -3.97 -2.42 7.98
N ALA A 125 -3.59 -3.69 7.73
CA ALA A 125 -4.54 -4.76 7.41
C ALA A 125 -5.52 -5.03 8.55
N GLU A 126 -5.05 -5.10 9.79
CA GLU A 126 -5.91 -5.28 10.96
C GLU A 126 -6.95 -4.16 11.07
N TYR A 127 -6.51 -2.91 10.93
CA TYR A 127 -7.38 -1.76 11.01
C TYR A 127 -8.41 -1.73 9.87
N VAL A 128 -7.97 -2.01 8.65
CA VAL A 128 -8.84 -2.06 7.46
C VAL A 128 -9.91 -3.14 7.61
N LEU A 129 -9.54 -4.34 8.09
CA LEU A 129 -10.51 -5.42 8.33
C LEU A 129 -11.58 -5.06 9.35
N LEU A 130 -11.24 -4.22 10.35
CA LEU A 130 -12.18 -3.81 11.39
C LEU A 130 -13.08 -2.65 10.96
N TYR A 131 -12.58 -1.71 10.17
CA TYR A 131 -13.24 -0.42 9.96
C TYR A 131 -13.61 -0.10 8.52
N ALA A 132 -13.21 -0.91 7.54
CA ALA A 132 -13.58 -0.65 6.15
C ALA A 132 -15.08 -0.80 5.93
N SER A 133 -15.64 0.12 5.14
CA SER A 133 -17.02 0.01 4.63
C SER A 133 -17.10 -0.79 3.33
N GLN A 134 -16.00 -0.94 2.61
CA GLN A 134 -15.91 -1.74 1.40
C GLN A 134 -15.64 -3.22 1.73
N PRO A 135 -15.97 -4.15 0.83
CA PRO A 135 -15.47 -5.53 0.90
C PRO A 135 -13.94 -5.55 0.93
N VAL A 136 -13.38 -6.40 1.77
CA VAL A 136 -11.93 -6.55 1.95
C VAL A 136 -11.53 -7.99 1.68
N LEU A 137 -10.57 -8.18 0.77
CA LEU A 137 -9.90 -9.45 0.56
C LEU A 137 -8.54 -9.43 1.25
N SER A 138 -8.38 -10.30 2.24
CA SER A 138 -7.10 -10.51 2.93
C SER A 138 -6.38 -11.71 2.33
N VAL A 139 -5.20 -11.51 1.81
CA VAL A 139 -4.42 -12.52 1.10
C VAL A 139 -3.09 -12.85 1.76
#